data_f0cada4bfeffbda84107ecb99cca5251
#
_entry.id   f0cada4bfeffbda84107ecb99cca5251
#
_cell.length_a   1.000
_cell.length_b   1.000
_cell.length_c   1.000
_cell.angle_alpha   90.00
_cell.angle_beta   90.00
_cell.angle_gamma   90.00
#
_symmetry.space_group_name_H-M   'P 1'
#
loop_
_entity.id
_entity.type
_entity.pdbx_description
1 polymer ?
#
loop_
_entity_poly.entity_id
_entity_poly.type
_entity_poly.pdbx_seq_one_letter_code
_entity_poly.pdbx_strand_id
1 'polypeptide(L)'
;MAQVDFAACLFFTDAPVTPAHPGITIVPIAPLTSAAAYSDFLLTRMVDHVATSHCLVAQWDGHVLDAGRWRADFLDHDYIGASWPQFVDGHDVGNGGFSLRSARLMALCRDGGFAGFHPEDIAIGRDNRAWLEGQGMRFAPRALADRFSAERAGDVAASFGYHGVWHMPRAIGVAAFWDIYCTLDDRGTVRHDFAALLKQVAQGPGGLPRALRMIADHVRTGLKR
;
A
#
# COMPACT_ATOMS: atom_id res chain seq x y z
N MET A 1 14.53 -1.99 1.93
CA MET A 1 15.87 -1.49 2.22
C MET A 1 17.00 -2.40 1.72
N ALA A 2 16.88 -3.72 1.76
CA ALA A 2 17.95 -4.57 1.21
C ALA A 2 18.15 -4.42 -0.32
N GLN A 3 17.17 -3.92 -1.05
CA GLN A 3 17.19 -3.85 -2.51
C GLN A 3 17.19 -2.42 -3.06
N VAL A 4 16.71 -1.44 -2.28
CA VAL A 4 16.55 -0.04 -2.72
C VAL A 4 17.22 0.87 -1.71
N ASP A 5 17.98 1.85 -2.20
CA ASP A 5 18.57 2.90 -1.40
C ASP A 5 17.58 4.09 -1.34
N PHE A 6 17.03 4.31 -0.15
CA PHE A 6 16.12 5.41 0.13
C PHE A 6 16.85 6.52 0.88
N ALA A 7 16.54 7.78 0.58
CA ALA A 7 17.06 8.92 1.34
C ALA A 7 16.68 8.86 2.83
N ALA A 8 15.49 8.36 3.13
CA ALA A 8 15.02 8.05 4.48
C ALA A 8 13.97 6.94 4.44
N CYS A 9 13.90 6.13 5.51
CA CYS A 9 12.83 5.18 5.75
C CYS A 9 12.16 5.53 7.07
N LEU A 10 10.92 5.97 7.02
CA LEU A 10 10.13 6.36 8.18
C LEU A 10 9.07 5.32 8.48
N PHE A 11 8.95 4.95 9.74
CA PHE A 11 7.89 4.06 10.22
C PHE A 11 7.03 4.80 11.25
N PHE A 12 5.83 5.15 10.84
CA PHE A 12 4.86 5.86 11.67
C PHE A 12 4.10 4.87 12.54
N THR A 13 4.10 5.05 13.85
CA THR A 13 3.46 4.15 14.82
C THR A 13 3.13 4.85 16.12
N ASP A 14 2.08 4.40 16.78
CA ASP A 14 1.70 4.77 18.16
C ASP A 14 2.21 3.78 19.19
N ALA A 15 2.82 2.67 18.77
CA ALA A 15 3.35 1.63 19.65
C ALA A 15 4.87 1.76 19.84
N PRO A 16 5.38 1.40 21.02
CA PRO A 16 6.82 1.28 21.25
C PRO A 16 7.35 0.06 20.49
N VAL A 17 8.04 0.29 19.38
CA VAL A 17 8.62 -0.77 18.56
C VAL A 17 10.11 -0.55 18.34
N THR A 18 10.85 -1.64 18.20
CA THR A 18 12.24 -1.61 17.78
C THR A 18 12.29 -1.95 16.29
N PRO A 19 12.87 -1.09 15.45
CA PRO A 19 12.92 -1.37 14.02
C PRO A 19 13.83 -2.56 13.75
N ALA A 20 13.43 -3.42 12.81
CA ALA A 20 14.20 -4.59 12.40
C ALA A 20 15.49 -4.22 11.61
N HIS A 21 15.62 -2.98 11.18
CA HIS A 21 16.78 -2.48 10.44
C HIS A 21 17.17 -1.09 10.95
N PRO A 22 18.48 -0.82 11.19
CA PRO A 22 18.95 0.47 11.76
C PRO A 22 18.66 1.68 10.87
N GLY A 23 18.46 1.50 9.58
CA GLY A 23 18.07 2.57 8.66
C GLY A 23 16.58 2.97 8.69
N ILE A 24 15.76 2.35 9.55
CA ILE A 24 14.37 2.74 9.75
C ILE A 24 14.28 3.69 10.93
N THR A 25 13.76 4.88 10.70
CA THR A 25 13.48 5.86 11.74
C THR A 25 12.03 5.71 12.22
N ILE A 26 11.85 5.49 13.52
CA ILE A 26 10.51 5.46 14.14
C ILE A 26 10.03 6.90 14.30
N VAL A 27 8.83 7.17 13.81
CA VAL A 27 8.14 8.46 13.98
C VAL A 27 6.89 8.20 14.83
N PRO A 28 6.89 8.62 16.10
CA PRO A 28 5.73 8.48 16.96
C PRO A 28 4.58 9.35 16.46
N ILE A 29 3.39 8.76 16.38
CA ILE A 29 2.14 9.46 16.02
C ILE A 29 1.05 9.16 17.03
N ALA A 30 -0.01 9.98 17.05
CA ALA A 30 -1.22 9.63 17.78
C ALA A 30 -1.89 8.38 17.18
N PRO A 31 -2.58 7.55 18.00
CA PRO A 31 -3.28 6.38 17.48
C PRO A 31 -4.25 6.70 16.35
N LEU A 32 -4.13 5.96 15.24
CA LEU A 32 -5.06 6.04 14.13
C LEU A 32 -6.20 5.04 14.36
N THR A 33 -7.29 5.52 14.94
CA THR A 33 -8.37 4.67 15.44
C THR A 33 -9.39 4.25 14.38
N SER A 34 -9.22 4.69 13.14
CA SER A 34 -10.11 4.35 12.02
C SER A 34 -9.40 4.48 10.67
N ALA A 35 -9.97 3.86 9.64
CA ALA A 35 -9.50 4.04 8.27
C ALA A 35 -9.61 5.51 7.80
N ALA A 36 -10.61 6.25 8.26
CA ALA A 36 -10.74 7.68 7.99
C ALA A 36 -9.61 8.50 8.64
N ALA A 37 -9.23 8.19 9.89
CA ALA A 37 -8.09 8.82 10.55
C ALA A 37 -6.76 8.53 9.83
N TYR A 38 -6.61 7.32 9.30
CA TYR A 38 -5.46 6.96 8.48
C TYR A 38 -5.43 7.78 7.18
N SER A 39 -6.54 7.88 6.46
CA SER A 39 -6.62 8.70 5.25
C SER A 39 -6.34 10.18 5.54
N ASP A 40 -6.89 10.73 6.63
CA ASP A 40 -6.61 12.10 7.06
C ASP A 40 -5.11 12.31 7.33
N PHE A 41 -4.46 11.39 8.03
CA PHE A 41 -3.02 11.44 8.26
C PHE A 41 -2.22 11.49 6.96
N LEU A 42 -2.53 10.62 5.99
CA LEU A 42 -1.86 10.59 4.70
C LEU A 42 -2.06 11.87 3.89
N LEU A 43 -3.25 12.46 3.93
CA LEU A 43 -3.60 13.66 3.19
C LEU A 43 -3.05 14.93 3.82
N THR A 44 -2.98 15.00 5.17
CA THR A 44 -2.76 16.27 5.85
C THR A 44 -1.44 16.36 6.61
N ARG A 45 -0.89 15.25 7.09
CA ARG A 45 0.24 15.23 8.02
C ARG A 45 1.51 14.61 7.44
N MET A 46 1.40 13.60 6.62
CA MET A 46 2.56 12.87 6.14
C MET A 46 3.55 13.76 5.38
N VAL A 47 3.08 14.78 4.67
CA VAL A 47 3.93 15.73 3.93
C VAL A 47 4.94 16.46 4.80
N ASP A 48 4.66 16.68 6.08
CA ASP A 48 5.57 17.36 7.01
C ASP A 48 6.85 16.55 7.28
N HIS A 49 6.85 15.26 6.94
CA HIS A 49 7.97 14.34 7.10
C HIS A 49 8.71 14.05 5.78
N VAL A 50 8.29 14.64 4.66
CA VAL A 50 8.86 14.37 3.34
C VAL A 50 9.83 15.49 2.97
N ALA A 51 11.13 15.19 3.01
CA ALA A 51 12.20 16.14 2.64
C ALA A 51 12.69 15.95 1.18
N THR A 52 12.17 14.97 0.46
CA THR A 52 12.51 14.63 -0.92
C THR A 52 11.41 15.05 -1.88
N SER A 53 11.69 15.04 -3.19
CA SER A 53 10.67 15.36 -4.20
C SER A 53 9.51 14.36 -4.22
N HIS A 54 9.73 13.11 -3.82
CA HIS A 54 8.74 12.04 -3.80
C HIS A 54 8.87 11.19 -2.54
N CYS A 55 7.76 10.57 -2.18
CA CYS A 55 7.64 9.61 -1.09
C CYS A 55 6.99 8.33 -1.60
N LEU A 56 7.63 7.18 -1.34
CA LEU A 56 7.01 5.87 -1.51
C LEU A 56 6.21 5.53 -0.25
N VAL A 57 4.91 5.47 -0.37
CA VAL A 57 4.01 4.94 0.67
C VAL A 57 3.92 3.43 0.49
N ALA A 58 4.13 2.69 1.57
CA ALA A 58 3.96 1.25 1.59
C ALA A 58 3.22 0.83 2.86
N GLN A 59 2.13 0.08 2.71
CA GLN A 59 1.42 -0.58 3.79
C GLN A 59 2.06 -1.94 4.10
N TRP A 60 1.61 -2.58 5.19
CA TRP A 60 2.14 -3.86 5.64
C TRP A 60 2.05 -4.99 4.59
N ASP A 61 1.11 -4.90 3.68
CA ASP A 61 0.87 -5.83 2.58
C ASP A 61 1.30 -5.30 1.20
N GLY A 62 2.15 -4.26 1.18
CA GLY A 62 2.76 -3.68 -0.02
C GLY A 62 4.28 -3.72 0.06
N HIS A 63 4.95 -4.35 -0.91
CA HIS A 63 6.40 -4.49 -0.89
C HIS A 63 7.03 -4.26 -2.27
N VAL A 64 8.30 -3.83 -2.29
CA VAL A 64 9.16 -3.89 -3.47
C VAL A 64 9.45 -5.36 -3.80
N LEU A 65 9.21 -5.76 -5.04
CA LEU A 65 9.47 -7.11 -5.55
C LEU A 65 10.89 -7.22 -6.12
N ASP A 66 11.26 -6.25 -6.94
CA ASP A 66 12.53 -6.27 -7.64
C ASP A 66 12.98 -4.82 -7.91
N ALA A 67 14.05 -4.41 -7.24
CA ALA A 67 14.63 -3.07 -7.41
C ALA A 67 15.15 -2.82 -8.83
N GLY A 68 15.57 -3.88 -9.55
CA GLY A 68 16.00 -3.77 -10.94
C GLY A 68 14.90 -3.35 -11.91
N ARG A 69 13.63 -3.37 -11.46
CA ARG A 69 12.46 -2.90 -12.24
C ARG A 69 12.11 -1.44 -11.96
N TRP A 70 12.88 -0.76 -11.11
CA TRP A 70 12.74 0.67 -10.94
C TRP A 70 12.95 1.41 -12.25
N ARG A 71 12.11 2.38 -12.53
CA ARG A 71 12.19 3.23 -13.72
C ARG A 71 12.27 4.69 -13.31
N ALA A 72 13.17 5.44 -13.96
CA ALA A 72 13.32 6.87 -13.67
C ALA A 72 12.06 7.68 -13.99
N ASP A 73 11.30 7.25 -15.00
CA ASP A 73 10.05 7.90 -15.42
C ASP A 73 8.90 7.76 -14.40
N PHE A 74 9.03 6.94 -13.37
CA PHE A 74 8.11 6.96 -12.22
C PHE A 74 8.12 8.32 -11.52
N LEU A 75 9.28 8.97 -11.44
CA LEU A 75 9.44 10.29 -10.84
C LEU A 75 8.93 11.44 -11.73
N ASP A 76 8.53 11.17 -12.96
CA ASP A 76 7.93 12.17 -13.84
C ASP A 76 6.45 12.44 -13.51
N HIS A 77 5.87 11.68 -12.57
CA HIS A 77 4.47 11.75 -12.20
C HIS A 77 4.31 12.12 -10.72
N ASP A 78 3.26 12.89 -10.42
CA ASP A 78 2.96 13.28 -9.04
C ASP A 78 2.26 12.17 -8.26
N TYR A 79 1.58 11.28 -8.96
CA TYR A 79 0.96 10.09 -8.37
C TYR A 79 1.09 8.88 -9.29
N ILE A 80 1.59 7.79 -8.71
CA ILE A 80 1.58 6.48 -9.31
C ILE A 80 1.31 5.43 -8.23
N GLY A 81 0.33 4.58 -8.46
CA GLY A 81 -0.02 3.39 -7.68
C GLY A 81 -0.45 2.29 -8.64
N ALA A 82 -1.14 1.25 -8.18
CA ALA A 82 -1.66 0.22 -9.06
C ALA A 82 -2.87 0.72 -9.86
N SER A 83 -3.09 0.14 -11.02
CA SER A 83 -4.27 0.46 -11.82
C SER A 83 -5.54 -0.18 -11.26
N TRP A 84 -6.66 0.51 -11.45
CA TRP A 84 -8.01 0.05 -11.09
C TRP A 84 -8.71 -0.56 -12.30
N PRO A 85 -8.90 -1.89 -12.37
CA PRO A 85 -9.50 -2.53 -13.53
C PRO A 85 -10.98 -2.20 -13.74
N GLN A 86 -11.67 -1.73 -12.68
CA GLN A 86 -13.09 -1.36 -12.72
C GLN A 86 -13.36 -0.01 -13.38
N PHE A 87 -12.34 0.83 -13.59
CA PHE A 87 -12.48 2.12 -14.24
C PHE A 87 -11.85 2.10 -15.64
N VAL A 88 -12.53 2.73 -16.61
CA VAL A 88 -12.13 2.76 -18.02
C VAL A 88 -12.20 4.17 -18.62
N ASP A 89 -12.24 5.20 -17.78
CA ASP A 89 -12.44 6.60 -18.15
C ASP A 89 -11.14 7.44 -18.14
N GLY A 90 -9.98 6.78 -18.06
CA GLY A 90 -8.67 7.42 -17.98
C GLY A 90 -8.28 7.90 -16.57
N HIS A 91 -9.18 7.86 -15.59
CA HIS A 91 -8.90 8.09 -14.17
C HIS A 91 -8.84 6.74 -13.44
N ASP A 92 -8.00 5.86 -13.92
CA ASP A 92 -7.97 4.44 -13.59
C ASP A 92 -6.67 4.02 -12.89
N VAL A 93 -5.93 4.98 -12.33
CA VAL A 93 -4.73 4.76 -11.51
C VAL A 93 -4.95 5.35 -10.13
N GLY A 94 -4.76 4.53 -9.12
CA GLY A 94 -4.95 4.87 -7.71
C GLY A 94 -4.19 3.94 -6.80
N ASN A 95 -4.87 3.37 -5.80
CA ASN A 95 -4.32 2.49 -4.79
C ASN A 95 -3.23 3.15 -3.93
N GLY A 96 -3.64 3.51 -2.70
CA GLY A 96 -2.78 4.21 -1.75
C GLY A 96 -1.73 3.34 -1.06
N GLY A 97 -1.97 2.02 -0.96
CA GLY A 97 -1.21 1.12 -0.12
C GLY A 97 0.20 0.77 -0.61
N PHE A 98 0.48 0.92 -1.91
CA PHE A 98 1.82 0.98 -2.48
C PHE A 98 1.83 2.02 -3.59
N SER A 99 2.20 3.26 -3.25
CA SER A 99 2.12 4.39 -4.16
C SER A 99 3.31 5.34 -4.02
N LEU A 100 3.74 5.93 -5.13
CA LEU A 100 4.73 7.01 -5.14
C LEU A 100 3.99 8.32 -5.33
N ARG A 101 4.24 9.27 -4.45
CA ARG A 101 3.55 10.57 -4.39
C ARG A 101 4.58 11.70 -4.37
N SER A 102 4.41 12.74 -5.17
CA SER A 102 5.26 13.93 -5.08
C SER A 102 4.92 14.75 -3.83
N ALA A 103 5.94 15.41 -3.27
CA ALA A 103 5.75 16.32 -2.14
C ALA A 103 4.79 17.48 -2.50
N ARG A 104 4.79 17.94 -3.76
CA ARG A 104 3.89 19.00 -4.22
C ARG A 104 2.44 18.55 -4.30
N LEU A 105 2.17 17.29 -4.73
CA LEU A 105 0.82 16.72 -4.66
C LEU A 105 0.34 16.64 -3.21
N MET A 106 1.19 16.10 -2.32
CA MET A 106 0.85 15.97 -0.91
C MET A 106 0.59 17.33 -0.25
N ALA A 107 1.33 18.37 -0.64
CA ALA A 107 1.07 19.74 -0.17
C ALA A 107 -0.28 20.26 -0.65
N LEU A 108 -0.68 19.99 -1.90
CA LEU A 108 -1.99 20.37 -2.44
C LEU A 108 -3.16 19.64 -1.77
N CYS A 109 -2.96 18.42 -1.27
CA CYS A 109 -4.00 17.71 -0.51
C CYS A 109 -4.39 18.43 0.80
N ARG A 110 -3.59 19.40 1.26
CA ARG A 110 -3.88 20.28 2.42
C ARG A 110 -4.52 21.60 2.05
N ASP A 111 -4.59 21.91 0.75
CA ASP A 111 -5.19 23.16 0.27
C ASP A 111 -6.71 23.15 0.43
N GLY A 112 -7.29 24.31 0.70
CA GLY A 112 -8.73 24.45 0.87
C GLY A 112 -9.58 24.12 -0.36
N GLY A 113 -8.95 23.99 -1.54
CA GLY A 113 -9.59 23.52 -2.76
C GLY A 113 -9.69 22.01 -2.90
N PHE A 114 -8.98 21.25 -2.04
CA PHE A 114 -9.00 19.78 -2.04
C PHE A 114 -10.05 19.25 -1.06
N ALA A 115 -10.97 18.42 -1.54
CA ALA A 115 -11.95 17.75 -0.68
C ALA A 115 -11.38 16.42 -0.15
N GLY A 116 -10.78 16.45 1.04
CA GLY A 116 -10.19 15.28 1.68
C GLY A 116 -11.24 14.39 2.32
N PHE A 117 -11.19 13.07 2.04
CA PHE A 117 -12.03 12.05 2.67
C PHE A 117 -11.40 10.65 2.55
N HIS A 118 -12.06 9.67 3.16
CA HIS A 118 -11.68 8.26 3.08
C HIS A 118 -12.52 7.55 1.99
N PRO A 119 -11.90 6.71 1.13
CA PRO A 119 -10.47 6.40 1.03
C PRO A 119 -9.66 7.52 0.35
N GLU A 120 -8.45 7.78 0.83
CA GLU A 120 -7.61 8.85 0.33
C GLU A 120 -7.17 8.69 -1.14
N ASP A 121 -7.01 7.46 -1.60
CA ASP A 121 -6.65 7.16 -2.98
C ASP A 121 -7.80 7.47 -3.95
N ILE A 122 -9.06 7.25 -3.55
CA ILE A 122 -10.24 7.70 -4.29
C ILE A 122 -10.32 9.23 -4.28
N ALA A 123 -10.11 9.86 -3.11
CA ALA A 123 -10.10 11.31 -3.02
C ALA A 123 -9.07 11.93 -3.99
N ILE A 124 -7.85 11.39 -4.05
CA ILE A 124 -6.79 11.85 -4.95
C ILE A 124 -7.06 11.45 -6.40
N GLY A 125 -7.25 10.16 -6.65
CA GLY A 125 -7.23 9.58 -8.00
C GLY A 125 -8.53 9.75 -8.77
N ARG A 126 -9.64 10.09 -8.09
CA ARG A 126 -10.97 10.21 -8.69
C ARG A 126 -11.60 11.58 -8.43
N ASP A 127 -11.99 11.87 -7.20
CA ASP A 127 -12.92 12.97 -6.95
C ASP A 127 -12.26 14.35 -7.06
N ASN A 128 -11.00 14.47 -6.67
CA ASN A 128 -10.23 15.70 -6.90
C ASN A 128 -9.31 15.63 -8.12
N ARG A 129 -9.38 14.56 -8.93
CA ARG A 129 -8.47 14.33 -10.05
C ARG A 129 -8.42 15.52 -11.01
N ALA A 130 -9.56 15.97 -11.49
CA ALA A 130 -9.65 17.08 -12.44
C ALA A 130 -9.11 18.40 -11.83
N TRP A 131 -9.38 18.65 -10.55
CA TRP A 131 -8.85 19.82 -9.86
C TRP A 131 -7.32 19.74 -9.73
N LEU A 132 -6.78 18.60 -9.32
CA LEU A 132 -5.33 18.37 -9.20
C LEU A 132 -4.62 18.52 -10.56
N GLU A 133 -5.18 17.98 -11.62
CA GLU A 133 -4.65 18.16 -12.98
C GLU A 133 -4.69 19.63 -13.43
N GLY A 134 -5.74 20.37 -13.05
CA GLY A 134 -5.83 21.81 -13.22
C GLY A 134 -4.73 22.59 -12.46
N GLN A 135 -4.23 22.05 -11.36
CA GLN A 135 -3.06 22.57 -10.63
C GLN A 135 -1.72 22.07 -11.21
N GLY A 136 -1.74 21.38 -12.35
CA GLY A 136 -0.55 20.89 -13.04
C GLY A 136 0.01 19.58 -12.48
N MET A 137 -0.77 18.82 -11.68
CA MET A 137 -0.36 17.50 -11.21
C MET A 137 -0.50 16.46 -12.33
N ARG A 138 0.47 15.57 -12.42
CA ARG A 138 0.55 14.52 -13.43
C ARG A 138 0.37 13.16 -12.77
N PHE A 139 -0.58 12.39 -13.27
CA PHE A 139 -0.80 11.01 -12.86
C PHE A 139 -0.23 10.06 -13.88
N ALA A 140 0.30 8.93 -13.43
CA ALA A 140 0.84 7.93 -14.32
C ALA A 140 -0.26 7.33 -15.22
N PRO A 141 0.02 7.04 -16.50
CA PRO A 141 -0.88 6.25 -17.32
C PRO A 141 -0.90 4.79 -16.85
N ARG A 142 -2.01 4.08 -17.08
CA ARG A 142 -2.23 2.68 -16.68
C ARG A 142 -1.04 1.77 -17.00
N ALA A 143 -0.50 1.83 -18.22
CA ALA A 143 0.60 0.97 -18.64
C ALA A 143 1.88 1.16 -17.79
N LEU A 144 2.12 2.38 -17.28
CA LEU A 144 3.23 2.67 -16.37
C LEU A 144 2.89 2.25 -14.94
N ALA A 145 1.65 2.46 -14.49
CA ALA A 145 1.14 2.04 -13.20
C ALA A 145 1.27 0.51 -13.02
N ASP A 146 0.92 -0.27 -14.03
CA ASP A 146 1.07 -1.74 -14.02
C ASP A 146 2.53 -2.21 -13.97
N ARG A 147 3.49 -1.35 -14.38
CA ARG A 147 4.93 -1.60 -14.19
C ARG A 147 5.42 -1.20 -12.81
N PHE A 148 4.75 -0.25 -12.18
CA PHE A 148 5.09 0.21 -10.84
C PHE A 148 4.54 -0.72 -9.76
N SER A 149 3.24 -1.02 -9.79
CA SER A 149 2.59 -1.84 -8.77
C SER A 149 1.54 -2.77 -9.36
N ALA A 150 1.61 -4.05 -9.01
CA ALA A 150 0.52 -4.98 -9.24
C ALA A 150 -0.42 -5.02 -8.03
N GLU A 151 -1.73 -5.05 -8.30
CA GLU A 151 -2.75 -5.29 -7.30
C GLU A 151 -3.88 -6.16 -7.87
N ARG A 152 -5.04 -5.59 -8.21
CA ARG A 152 -6.15 -6.30 -8.91
C ARG A 152 -5.90 -6.38 -10.42
N ALA A 153 -4.98 -5.56 -10.92
CA ALA A 153 -4.44 -5.60 -12.26
C ALA A 153 -2.91 -5.57 -12.19
N GLY A 154 -2.26 -5.62 -13.35
CA GLY A 154 -0.81 -5.73 -13.43
C GLY A 154 -0.32 -7.16 -13.20
N ASP A 155 0.97 -7.38 -13.46
CA ASP A 155 1.63 -8.67 -13.30
C ASP A 155 2.74 -8.56 -12.23
N VAL A 156 2.56 -9.27 -11.12
CA VAL A 156 3.56 -9.40 -10.05
C VAL A 156 4.94 -9.82 -10.57
N ALA A 157 4.98 -10.60 -11.66
CA ALA A 157 6.24 -11.02 -12.26
C ALA A 157 6.94 -9.90 -13.07
N ALA A 158 6.26 -8.79 -13.34
CA ALA A 158 6.76 -7.70 -14.20
C ALA A 158 6.78 -6.33 -13.51
N SER A 159 6.09 -6.15 -12.37
CA SER A 159 6.01 -4.89 -11.64
C SER A 159 7.19 -4.69 -10.67
N PHE A 160 7.50 -3.42 -10.37
CA PHE A 160 8.50 -3.04 -9.37
C PHE A 160 8.09 -3.45 -7.96
N GLY A 161 6.79 -3.29 -7.63
CA GLY A 161 6.23 -3.67 -6.35
C GLY A 161 4.80 -4.20 -6.48
N TYR A 162 4.16 -4.42 -5.36
CA TYR A 162 2.76 -4.84 -5.30
C TYR A 162 2.06 -4.28 -4.07
N HIS A 163 0.74 -4.32 -4.10
CA HIS A 163 -0.12 -4.15 -2.94
C HIS A 163 -1.16 -5.28 -2.89
N GLY A 164 -1.54 -5.65 -1.67
CA GLY A 164 -2.59 -6.60 -1.39
C GLY A 164 -2.10 -7.93 -0.84
N VAL A 165 -2.72 -8.30 0.27
CA VAL A 165 -2.37 -9.48 1.07
C VAL A 165 -2.35 -10.79 0.28
N TRP A 166 -3.18 -10.91 -0.77
CA TRP A 166 -3.25 -12.13 -1.60
C TRP A 166 -1.99 -12.38 -2.44
N HIS A 167 -1.16 -11.36 -2.63
CA HIS A 167 0.13 -11.52 -3.29
C HIS A 167 1.25 -11.97 -2.34
N MET A 168 1.11 -11.71 -1.03
CA MET A 168 2.18 -11.92 -0.05
C MET A 168 2.75 -13.35 -0.05
N PRO A 169 1.94 -14.44 0.01
CA PRO A 169 2.53 -15.78 0.05
C PRO A 169 3.39 -16.09 -1.18
N ARG A 170 3.06 -15.51 -2.34
CA ARG A 170 3.84 -15.66 -3.58
C ARG A 170 5.07 -14.75 -3.60
N ALA A 171 4.94 -13.52 -3.09
CA ALA A 171 5.98 -12.50 -3.15
C ALA A 171 7.09 -12.71 -2.13
N ILE A 172 6.73 -13.00 -0.87
CA ILE A 172 7.67 -13.13 0.26
C ILE A 172 7.80 -14.56 0.77
N GLY A 173 7.05 -15.50 0.20
CA GLY A 173 7.00 -16.91 0.61
C GLY A 173 5.99 -17.18 1.72
N VAL A 174 5.42 -18.40 1.72
CA VAL A 174 4.37 -18.82 2.66
C VAL A 174 4.84 -18.76 4.12
N ALA A 175 6.12 -19.00 4.39
CA ALA A 175 6.64 -18.96 5.76
C ALA A 175 6.63 -17.52 6.32
N ALA A 176 7.21 -16.56 5.59
CA ALA A 176 7.22 -15.16 6.00
C ALA A 176 5.81 -14.57 6.09
N PHE A 177 4.94 -14.89 5.13
CA PHE A 177 3.52 -14.52 5.21
C PHE A 177 2.87 -15.08 6.48
N TRP A 178 3.14 -16.34 6.82
CA TRP A 178 2.57 -16.99 8.01
C TRP A 178 3.00 -16.32 9.31
N ASP A 179 4.26 -15.91 9.39
CA ASP A 179 4.76 -15.19 10.55
C ASP A 179 4.04 -13.85 10.72
N ILE A 180 3.85 -13.11 9.62
CA ILE A 180 3.06 -11.86 9.62
C ILE A 180 1.61 -12.14 9.99
N TYR A 181 0.96 -13.14 9.37
CA TYR A 181 -0.43 -13.50 9.66
C TYR A 181 -0.65 -13.80 11.15
N CYS A 182 0.32 -14.45 11.81
CA CYS A 182 0.23 -14.77 13.23
C CYS A 182 0.29 -13.54 14.14
N THR A 183 0.88 -12.43 13.68
CA THR A 183 1.03 -11.17 14.44
C THR A 183 -0.06 -10.15 14.16
N LEU A 184 -0.94 -10.39 13.17
CA LEU A 184 -2.04 -9.48 12.87
C LEU A 184 -3.00 -9.38 14.05
N ASP A 185 -3.29 -8.14 14.47
CA ASP A 185 -4.28 -7.84 15.51
C ASP A 185 -5.69 -8.18 15.03
N ASP A 186 -6.05 -7.78 13.80
CA ASP A 186 -7.29 -8.16 13.14
C ASP A 186 -7.03 -9.05 11.92
N ARG A 187 -7.26 -10.35 12.08
CA ARG A 187 -7.19 -11.31 10.98
C ARG A 187 -8.36 -11.21 10.00
N GLY A 188 -9.35 -10.37 10.28
CA GLY A 188 -10.43 -10.04 9.35
C GLY A 188 -9.94 -9.30 8.10
N THR A 189 -8.77 -8.67 8.14
CA THR A 189 -8.15 -7.98 7.01
C THR A 189 -7.92 -8.90 5.79
N VAL A 190 -7.71 -10.21 6.01
CA VAL A 190 -7.51 -11.20 4.93
C VAL A 190 -8.82 -11.78 4.39
N ARG A 191 -9.99 -11.33 4.87
CA ARG A 191 -11.28 -11.97 4.60
C ARG A 191 -11.68 -11.96 3.12
N HIS A 192 -11.45 -10.85 2.44
CA HIS A 192 -11.84 -10.68 1.04
C HIS A 192 -11.13 -11.65 0.09
N ASP A 193 -9.88 -12.02 0.43
CA ASP A 193 -9.03 -12.87 -0.39
C ASP A 193 -8.78 -14.23 0.26
N PHE A 194 -9.60 -14.58 1.26
CA PHE A 194 -9.42 -15.75 2.12
C PHE A 194 -9.22 -17.05 1.34
N ALA A 195 -10.04 -17.33 0.33
CA ALA A 195 -9.97 -18.56 -0.43
C ALA A 195 -8.65 -18.68 -1.22
N ALA A 196 -8.18 -17.57 -1.81
CA ALA A 196 -6.92 -17.51 -2.55
C ALA A 196 -5.72 -17.72 -1.62
N LEU A 197 -5.73 -17.05 -0.46
CA LEU A 197 -4.71 -17.20 0.58
C LEU A 197 -4.69 -18.61 1.16
N LEU A 198 -5.86 -19.17 1.50
CA LEU A 198 -5.98 -20.52 2.04
C LEU A 198 -5.39 -21.55 1.10
N LYS A 199 -5.66 -21.44 -0.22
CA LYS A 199 -5.10 -22.32 -1.24
C LYS A 199 -3.57 -22.25 -1.26
N GLN A 200 -2.99 -21.05 -1.26
CA GLN A 200 -1.55 -20.85 -1.28
C GLN A 200 -0.88 -21.38 -0.01
N VAL A 201 -1.46 -21.11 1.15
CA VAL A 201 -0.94 -21.57 2.44
C VAL A 201 -1.01 -23.09 2.55
N ALA A 202 -2.13 -23.70 2.10
CA ALA A 202 -2.30 -25.15 2.12
C ALA A 202 -1.28 -25.91 1.25
N GLN A 203 -0.80 -25.29 0.19
CA GLN A 203 0.22 -25.84 -0.71
C GLN A 203 1.67 -25.62 -0.23
N GLY A 204 1.86 -24.75 0.77
CA GLY A 204 3.18 -24.41 1.30
C GLY A 204 3.64 -25.28 2.46
N PRO A 205 4.83 -24.99 3.01
CA PRO A 205 5.35 -25.67 4.21
C PRO A 205 4.39 -25.58 5.39
N GLY A 206 4.11 -26.70 6.06
CA GLY A 206 3.14 -26.77 7.16
C GLY A 206 1.70 -26.50 6.72
N GLY A 207 1.37 -26.76 5.45
CA GLY A 207 0.15 -26.30 4.79
C GLY A 207 -1.13 -26.71 5.50
N LEU A 208 -1.33 -27.98 5.82
CA LEU A 208 -2.59 -28.42 6.43
C LEU A 208 -2.85 -27.80 7.82
N PRO A 209 -1.91 -27.85 8.79
CA PRO A 209 -2.14 -27.20 10.10
C PRO A 209 -2.39 -25.69 9.99
N ARG A 210 -1.66 -24.99 9.12
CA ARG A 210 -1.82 -23.56 8.88
C ARG A 210 -3.18 -23.23 8.27
N ALA A 211 -3.60 -24.02 7.26
CA ALA A 211 -4.90 -23.87 6.62
C ALA A 211 -6.05 -24.11 7.61
N LEU A 212 -5.98 -25.12 8.45
CA LEU A 212 -6.98 -25.39 9.50
C LEU A 212 -7.07 -24.23 10.50
N ARG A 213 -5.93 -23.66 10.90
CA ARG A 213 -5.92 -22.47 11.77
C ARG A 213 -6.55 -21.26 11.10
N MET A 214 -6.23 -21.00 9.83
CA MET A 214 -6.86 -19.90 9.08
C MET A 214 -8.37 -20.07 9.00
N ILE A 215 -8.88 -21.28 8.75
CA ILE A 215 -10.33 -21.58 8.73
C ILE A 215 -10.94 -21.28 10.10
N ALA A 216 -10.31 -21.75 11.19
CA ALA A 216 -10.79 -21.51 12.54
C ALA A 216 -10.83 -20.00 12.88
N ASP A 217 -9.78 -19.26 12.51
CA ASP A 217 -9.72 -17.80 12.72
C ASP A 217 -10.80 -17.08 11.88
N HIS A 218 -11.02 -17.49 10.63
CA HIS A 218 -12.03 -16.91 9.75
C HIS A 218 -13.46 -17.08 10.31
N VAL A 219 -13.77 -18.28 10.82
CA VAL A 219 -15.07 -18.55 11.47
C VAL A 219 -15.21 -17.69 12.73
N ARG A 220 -14.18 -17.62 13.57
CA ARG A 220 -14.22 -16.81 14.80
C ARG A 220 -14.41 -15.32 14.54
N THR A 221 -13.79 -14.78 13.51
CA THR A 221 -13.97 -13.37 13.14
C THR A 221 -15.32 -13.11 12.50
N GLY A 222 -15.89 -14.08 11.79
CA GLY A 222 -17.25 -14.00 11.25
C GLY A 222 -18.34 -14.00 12.31
N LEU A 223 -18.12 -14.63 13.47
CA LEU A 223 -19.08 -14.69 14.57
C LEU A 223 -19.07 -13.44 15.48
N LYS A 224 -18.07 -12.56 15.34
CA LYS A 224 -17.94 -11.34 16.15
C LYS A 224 -18.58 -10.09 15.51
N ARG A 225 -19.18 -10.24 14.34
CA ARG A 225 -19.90 -9.20 13.59
C ARG A 225 -21.39 -9.56 13.49
#